data_6f39ba9c6cbeef6f5ecf5b5aff6297f0
#
_entry.id   6f39ba9c6cbeef6f5ecf5b5aff6297f0
#
_cell.length_a   1.000
_cell.length_b   1.000
_cell.length_c   1.000
_cell.angle_alpha   90.00
_cell.angle_beta   90.00
_cell.angle_gamma   90.00
#
_symmetry.space_group_name_H-M   'P 1'
#
loop_
_entity.id
_entity.type
_entity.pdbx_description
1 polymer ?
#
loop_
_entity_poly.entity_id
_entity_poly.type
_entity_poly.pdbx_seq_one_letter_code
_entity_poly.pdbx_strand_id
1 'polypeptide(L)'
;ILAGHTVAGGSTITQQLIKKTYYPDAEKTIERKVGEVILSIEATQQTTKQKVLELYLNKIYFGKSNSSIGIYGASYYYFGKSPDQLTLPEAALLAGTINSPVSYDPFRNLDLATKRRNIILNLMHDHGYISAKERDNAKNVKVENILKNDPIQANGKYASYVDRVTQEVKELGYDPNKTKMTIYTYMDQDMQEYLD
;
A
#
# COMPACT_ATOMS: atom_id res chain seq x y z
N ILE A 1 -22.85 -9.25 15.13
CA ILE A 1 -23.63 -10.27 14.38
C ILE A 1 -25.13 -10.06 14.62
N LEU A 2 -25.53 -9.53 15.77
CA LEU A 2 -26.96 -9.35 16.15
C LEU A 2 -27.64 -8.10 15.56
N ALA A 3 -26.93 -7.20 14.93
CA ALA A 3 -27.47 -5.90 14.49
C ALA A 3 -28.04 -5.87 13.05
N GLY A 4 -28.03 -6.99 12.31
CA GLY A 4 -28.59 -7.06 10.95
C GLY A 4 -27.95 -6.14 9.90
N HIS A 5 -26.96 -5.32 10.29
CA HIS A 5 -26.17 -4.44 9.41
C HIS A 5 -24.72 -4.34 9.91
N THR A 6 -23.80 -4.05 9.02
CA THR A 6 -22.37 -3.97 9.33
C THR A 6 -22.08 -2.72 10.16
N VAL A 7 -21.84 -2.90 11.48
CA VAL A 7 -21.50 -1.82 12.44
C VAL A 7 -20.01 -1.66 12.46
N ALA A 8 -19.17 -1.56 11.74
CA ALA A 8 -17.70 -1.47 11.70
C ALA A 8 -16.97 -2.83 11.61
N GLY A 9 -16.00 -2.91 10.74
CA GLY A 9 -15.16 -4.09 10.59
C GLY A 9 -14.04 -4.12 11.64
N GLY A 10 -14.21 -4.87 12.72
CA GLY A 10 -13.23 -5.03 13.79
C GLY A 10 -12.17 -6.10 13.53
N SER A 11 -11.76 -6.35 12.27
CA SER A 11 -10.71 -7.34 11.99
C SER A 11 -9.33 -6.81 12.38
N THR A 12 -8.57 -7.61 13.15
CA THR A 12 -7.19 -7.28 13.53
C THR A 12 -6.24 -7.31 12.33
N ILE A 13 -5.05 -6.71 12.46
CA ILE A 13 -3.99 -6.77 11.44
C ILE A 13 -3.65 -8.24 11.12
N THR A 14 -3.57 -9.11 12.13
CA THR A 14 -3.31 -10.55 11.94
C THR A 14 -4.41 -11.19 11.08
N GLN A 15 -5.69 -10.92 11.37
CA GLN A 15 -6.80 -11.44 10.55
C GLN A 15 -6.77 -10.91 9.12
N GLN A 16 -6.39 -9.65 8.92
CA GLN A 16 -6.23 -9.09 7.59
C GLN A 16 -5.07 -9.72 6.82
N LEU A 17 -3.95 -10.00 7.49
CA LEU A 17 -2.81 -10.72 6.92
C LEU A 17 -3.22 -12.14 6.50
N ILE A 18 -3.85 -12.89 7.40
CA ILE A 18 -4.33 -14.26 7.12
C ILE A 18 -5.31 -14.25 5.93
N LYS A 19 -6.30 -13.34 5.94
CA LYS A 19 -7.23 -13.18 4.83
C LYS A 19 -6.51 -13.00 3.49
N LYS A 20 -5.55 -12.06 3.44
CA LYS A 20 -4.82 -11.74 2.21
C LYS A 20 -3.85 -12.84 1.78
N THR A 21 -3.45 -13.73 2.67
CA THR A 21 -2.48 -14.79 2.40
C THR A 21 -3.16 -16.09 1.98
N TYR A 22 -4.19 -16.49 2.71
CA TYR A 22 -4.84 -17.80 2.53
C TYR A 22 -6.19 -17.73 1.83
N TYR A 23 -6.82 -16.55 1.83
CA TYR A 23 -8.18 -16.35 1.29
C TYR A 23 -8.26 -15.10 0.38
N PRO A 24 -7.33 -14.90 -0.58
CA PRO A 24 -7.27 -13.64 -1.36
C PRO A 24 -8.57 -13.39 -2.14
N ASP A 25 -9.12 -14.43 -2.77
CA ASP A 25 -10.28 -14.35 -3.65
C ASP A 25 -11.52 -15.09 -3.11
N ALA A 26 -11.46 -15.51 -1.83
CA ALA A 26 -12.55 -16.29 -1.25
C ALA A 26 -13.77 -15.43 -0.93
N GLU A 27 -14.96 -15.99 -1.17
CA GLU A 27 -16.23 -15.37 -0.84
C GLU A 27 -16.33 -15.02 0.67
N LYS A 28 -17.19 -14.04 0.96
CA LYS A 28 -17.43 -13.59 2.35
C LYS A 28 -18.38 -14.55 3.06
N THR A 29 -17.89 -15.72 3.43
CA THR A 29 -18.68 -16.72 4.19
C THR A 29 -18.33 -16.71 5.68
N ILE A 30 -19.22 -17.31 6.49
CA ILE A 30 -18.98 -17.49 7.93
C ILE A 30 -17.85 -18.48 8.16
N GLU A 31 -17.81 -19.57 7.39
CA GLU A 31 -16.77 -20.61 7.46
C GLU A 31 -15.37 -20.00 7.22
N ARG A 32 -15.24 -19.18 6.18
CA ARG A 32 -14.00 -18.43 5.93
C ARG A 32 -13.64 -17.55 7.12
N LYS A 33 -14.62 -16.85 7.72
CA LYS A 33 -14.35 -15.96 8.86
C LYS A 33 -13.90 -16.73 10.11
N VAL A 34 -14.47 -17.91 10.34
CA VAL A 34 -14.00 -18.81 11.40
C VAL A 34 -12.57 -19.28 11.14
N GLY A 35 -12.25 -19.70 9.91
CA GLY A 35 -10.89 -20.07 9.52
C GLY A 35 -9.89 -18.93 9.71
N GLU A 36 -10.24 -17.70 9.31
CA GLU A 36 -9.42 -16.49 9.55
C GLU A 36 -9.11 -16.31 11.05
N VAL A 37 -10.10 -16.49 11.92
CA VAL A 37 -9.92 -16.32 13.37
C VAL A 37 -8.99 -17.40 13.94
N ILE A 38 -9.21 -18.67 13.61
CA ILE A 38 -8.40 -19.79 14.10
C ILE A 38 -6.94 -19.61 13.68
N LEU A 39 -6.68 -19.39 12.39
CA LEU A 39 -5.32 -19.17 11.88
C LEU A 39 -4.67 -17.92 12.47
N SER A 40 -5.45 -16.88 12.78
CA SER A 40 -4.92 -15.67 13.41
C SER A 40 -4.48 -15.91 14.86
N ILE A 41 -5.19 -16.75 15.60
CA ILE A 41 -4.82 -17.14 16.98
C ILE A 41 -3.50 -17.94 16.91
N GLU A 42 -3.44 -18.94 16.04
CA GLU A 42 -2.24 -19.74 15.83
C GLU A 42 -1.02 -18.89 15.43
N ALA A 43 -1.17 -18.02 14.45
CA ALA A 43 -0.11 -17.10 14.03
C ALA A 43 0.38 -16.20 15.17
N THR A 44 -0.54 -15.74 16.03
CA THR A 44 -0.19 -14.88 17.17
C THR A 44 0.59 -15.66 18.25
N GLN A 45 0.37 -16.96 18.36
CA GLN A 45 1.12 -17.83 19.30
C GLN A 45 2.50 -18.18 18.76
N GLN A 46 2.65 -18.31 17.45
CA GLN A 46 3.89 -18.78 16.81
C GLN A 46 4.84 -17.64 16.40
N THR A 47 4.39 -16.38 16.44
CA THR A 47 5.24 -15.26 15.98
C THR A 47 5.02 -13.99 16.79
N THR A 48 5.94 -13.02 16.65
CA THR A 48 5.86 -11.73 17.34
C THR A 48 4.93 -10.75 16.63
N LYS A 49 4.41 -9.76 17.37
CA LYS A 49 3.63 -8.67 16.79
C LYS A 49 4.39 -7.89 15.72
N GLN A 50 5.70 -7.71 15.92
CA GLN A 50 6.59 -7.06 14.95
C GLN A 50 6.66 -7.85 13.65
N LYS A 51 6.80 -9.18 13.73
CA LYS A 51 6.84 -10.02 12.54
C LYS A 51 5.51 -10.05 11.80
N VAL A 52 4.38 -10.08 12.52
CA VAL A 52 3.05 -9.94 11.92
C VAL A 52 2.93 -8.61 11.19
N LEU A 53 3.36 -7.50 11.81
CA LEU A 53 3.31 -6.17 11.19
C LEU A 53 4.20 -6.08 9.95
N GLU A 54 5.42 -6.61 10.02
CA GLU A 54 6.35 -6.70 8.87
C GLU A 54 5.71 -7.44 7.69
N LEU A 55 5.19 -8.64 7.94
CA LEU A 55 4.52 -9.46 6.92
C LEU A 55 3.28 -8.75 6.35
N TYR A 56 2.51 -8.10 7.20
CA TYR A 56 1.34 -7.32 6.79
C TYR A 56 1.74 -6.15 5.88
N LEU A 57 2.69 -5.32 6.30
CA LEU A 57 3.15 -4.18 5.54
C LEU A 57 3.78 -4.56 4.19
N ASN A 58 4.40 -5.74 4.11
CA ASN A 58 4.95 -6.25 2.85
C ASN A 58 3.88 -6.83 1.90
N LYS A 59 2.68 -7.12 2.41
CA LYS A 59 1.60 -7.78 1.64
C LYS A 59 0.49 -6.85 1.21
N ILE A 60 0.25 -5.77 1.96
CA ILE A 60 -0.90 -4.90 1.70
C ILE A 60 -0.69 -4.03 0.47
N TYR A 61 -1.82 -3.63 -0.08
CA TYR A 61 -1.92 -2.77 -1.24
C TYR A 61 -2.16 -1.32 -0.81
N PHE A 62 -1.35 -0.40 -1.30
CA PHE A 62 -1.40 1.02 -0.92
C PHE A 62 -1.97 1.94 -2.00
N GLY A 63 -2.28 1.45 -3.19
CA GLY A 63 -2.77 2.30 -4.27
C GLY A 63 -3.13 1.53 -5.53
N LYS A 64 -3.44 2.22 -6.61
CA LYS A 64 -3.94 1.60 -7.84
C LYS A 64 -2.85 0.93 -8.70
N SER A 65 -1.58 1.21 -8.45
CA SER A 65 -0.47 0.60 -9.19
C SER A 65 -0.01 -0.71 -8.54
N ASN A 66 0.33 -1.70 -9.36
CA ASN A 66 1.02 -2.91 -8.88
C ASN A 66 2.35 -2.59 -8.20
N SER A 67 2.97 -1.46 -8.55
CA SER A 67 4.18 -0.94 -7.89
C SER A 67 3.94 -0.48 -6.45
N SER A 68 2.70 -0.28 -6.01
CA SER A 68 2.34 0.11 -4.65
C SER A 68 1.96 -1.07 -3.74
N ILE A 69 2.35 -2.30 -4.10
CA ILE A 69 2.21 -3.48 -3.24
C ILE A 69 3.35 -3.49 -2.23
N GLY A 70 2.98 -3.61 -0.97
CA GLY A 70 3.90 -3.57 0.17
C GLY A 70 4.45 -2.17 0.44
N ILE A 71 4.92 -1.99 1.68
CA ILE A 71 5.41 -0.68 2.16
C ILE A 71 6.61 -0.18 1.35
N TYR A 72 7.48 -1.09 0.90
CA TYR A 72 8.66 -0.73 0.13
C TYR A 72 8.26 -0.18 -1.25
N GLY A 73 7.41 -0.91 -1.98
CA GLY A 73 6.89 -0.46 -3.28
C GLY A 73 6.12 0.86 -3.16
N ALA A 74 5.24 0.97 -2.14
CA ALA A 74 4.48 2.19 -1.91
C ALA A 74 5.37 3.40 -1.57
N SER A 75 6.40 3.21 -0.73
CA SER A 75 7.33 4.29 -0.37
C SER A 75 8.08 4.83 -1.60
N TYR A 76 8.57 3.96 -2.45
CA TYR A 76 9.22 4.38 -3.71
C TYR A 76 8.22 4.98 -4.69
N TYR A 77 7.03 4.39 -4.81
CA TYR A 77 5.99 4.87 -5.72
C TYR A 77 5.54 6.30 -5.39
N TYR A 78 5.22 6.55 -4.11
CA TYR A 78 4.69 7.87 -3.70
C TYR A 78 5.79 8.89 -3.42
N PHE A 79 6.94 8.48 -2.87
CA PHE A 79 7.94 9.40 -2.33
C PHE A 79 9.35 9.22 -2.92
N GLY A 80 9.63 8.18 -3.69
CA GLY A 80 10.92 7.92 -4.31
C GLY A 80 12.05 7.55 -3.35
N LYS A 81 11.72 7.06 -2.15
CA LYS A 81 12.69 6.72 -1.11
C LYS A 81 12.30 5.47 -0.32
N SER A 82 13.23 4.94 0.45
CA SER A 82 13.03 3.73 1.23
C SER A 82 12.14 3.98 2.47
N PRO A 83 11.45 2.98 3.00
CA PRO A 83 10.53 3.14 4.14
C PRO A 83 11.15 3.69 5.42
N ASP A 84 12.43 3.41 5.67
CA ASP A 84 13.19 3.92 6.82
C ASP A 84 13.46 5.43 6.75
N GLN A 85 13.33 6.03 5.57
CA GLN A 85 13.51 7.46 5.32
C GLN A 85 12.18 8.25 5.34
N LEU A 86 11.06 7.57 5.60
CA LEU A 86 9.76 8.24 5.65
C LEU A 86 9.67 9.22 6.80
N THR A 87 9.22 10.43 6.48
CA THR A 87 8.85 11.44 7.47
C THR A 87 7.49 11.12 8.07
N LEU A 88 7.17 11.73 9.21
CA LEU A 88 5.88 11.55 9.88
C LEU A 88 4.67 11.82 8.96
N PRO A 89 4.60 12.93 8.19
CA PRO A 89 3.47 13.15 7.29
C PRO A 89 3.35 12.12 6.16
N GLU A 90 4.46 11.57 5.68
CA GLU A 90 4.48 10.52 4.65
C GLU A 90 4.02 9.17 5.21
N ALA A 91 4.52 8.79 6.38
CA ALA A 91 4.08 7.57 7.07
C ALA A 91 2.58 7.62 7.39
N ALA A 92 2.08 8.77 7.87
CA ALA A 92 0.67 8.98 8.15
C ALA A 92 -0.19 8.93 6.87
N LEU A 93 0.32 9.44 5.73
CA LEU A 93 -0.36 9.35 4.44
C LEU A 93 -0.50 7.89 4.00
N LEU A 94 0.59 7.10 4.02
CA LEU A 94 0.52 5.68 3.69
C LEU A 94 -0.43 4.91 4.62
N ALA A 95 -0.35 5.13 5.94
CA ALA A 95 -1.28 4.51 6.88
C ALA A 95 -2.74 4.85 6.58
N GLY A 96 -2.99 6.06 6.09
CA GLY A 96 -4.32 6.50 5.66
C GLY A 96 -4.84 5.77 4.42
N THR A 97 -3.98 5.49 3.43
CA THR A 97 -4.38 4.86 2.17
C THR A 97 -4.83 3.41 2.34
N ILE A 98 -4.34 2.70 3.34
CA ILE A 98 -4.67 1.28 3.60
C ILE A 98 -6.19 1.05 3.71
N ASN A 99 -6.93 2.00 4.25
CA ASN A 99 -8.37 1.86 4.49
C ASN A 99 -9.19 1.78 3.19
N SER A 100 -8.82 2.57 2.19
CA SER A 100 -9.39 2.53 0.83
C SER A 100 -8.33 3.03 -0.17
N PRO A 101 -7.46 2.14 -0.67
CA PRO A 101 -6.31 2.52 -1.49
C PRO A 101 -6.66 3.27 -2.78
N VAL A 102 -7.83 3.00 -3.34
CA VAL A 102 -8.30 3.71 -4.54
C VAL A 102 -8.84 5.11 -4.22
N SER A 103 -9.60 5.24 -3.12
CA SER A 103 -10.23 6.52 -2.74
C SER A 103 -9.23 7.50 -2.14
N TYR A 104 -8.23 6.99 -1.41
CA TYR A 104 -7.22 7.80 -0.73
C TYR A 104 -5.87 7.83 -1.48
N ASP A 105 -5.86 7.46 -2.75
CA ASP A 105 -4.69 7.64 -3.62
C ASP A 105 -4.42 9.14 -3.83
N PRO A 106 -3.29 9.68 -3.35
CA PRO A 106 -3.02 11.12 -3.40
C PRO A 106 -2.82 11.66 -4.82
N PHE A 107 -2.41 10.82 -5.78
CA PHE A 107 -2.29 11.23 -7.18
C PHE A 107 -3.66 11.41 -7.87
N ARG A 108 -4.73 10.85 -7.28
CA ARG A 108 -6.08 10.91 -7.84
C ARG A 108 -7.02 11.79 -7.05
N ASN A 109 -6.90 11.74 -5.72
CA ASN A 109 -7.80 12.39 -4.78
C ASN A 109 -7.02 13.09 -3.67
N LEU A 110 -6.22 14.11 -4.04
CA LEU A 110 -5.31 14.81 -3.12
C LEU A 110 -6.03 15.31 -1.85
N ASP A 111 -7.22 15.87 -2.00
CA ASP A 111 -8.01 16.40 -0.88
C ASP A 111 -8.47 15.31 0.08
N LEU A 112 -8.94 14.16 -0.44
CA LEU A 112 -9.37 13.05 0.38
C LEU A 112 -8.17 12.40 1.09
N ALA A 113 -7.06 12.24 0.39
CA ALA A 113 -5.82 11.72 0.94
C ALA A 113 -5.29 12.63 2.06
N THR A 114 -5.30 13.96 1.85
CA THR A 114 -4.90 14.95 2.86
C THR A 114 -5.80 14.90 4.09
N LYS A 115 -7.11 14.87 3.90
CA LYS A 115 -8.06 14.73 5.03
C LYS A 115 -7.83 13.44 5.80
N ARG A 116 -7.61 12.34 5.09
CA ARG A 116 -7.37 11.03 5.71
C ARG A 116 -6.06 11.01 6.48
N ARG A 117 -4.95 11.53 5.93
CA ARG A 117 -3.68 11.72 6.63
C ARG A 117 -3.87 12.50 7.93
N ASN A 118 -4.63 13.60 7.88
CA ASN A 118 -4.84 14.44 9.06
C ASN A 118 -5.64 13.72 10.16
N ILE A 119 -6.57 12.83 9.78
CA ILE A 119 -7.26 11.93 10.74
C ILE A 119 -6.24 10.98 11.39
N ILE A 120 -5.34 10.37 10.62
CA ILE A 120 -4.31 9.48 11.16
C ILE A 120 -3.40 10.24 12.14
N LEU A 121 -2.95 11.45 11.79
CA LEU A 121 -2.14 12.28 12.67
C LEU A 121 -2.85 12.65 13.98
N ASN A 122 -4.15 12.92 13.94
CA ASN A 122 -4.96 13.12 15.15
C ASN A 122 -4.99 11.85 16.00
N LEU A 123 -5.29 10.69 15.41
CA LEU A 123 -5.31 9.43 16.13
C LEU A 123 -3.94 9.10 16.76
N MET A 124 -2.84 9.36 16.06
CA MET A 124 -1.49 9.18 16.61
C MET A 124 -1.26 10.07 17.84
N HIS A 125 -1.72 11.32 17.80
CA HIS A 125 -1.65 12.22 18.96
C HIS A 125 -2.55 11.75 20.10
N ASP A 126 -3.81 11.41 19.81
CA ASP A 126 -4.81 11.03 20.82
C ASP A 126 -4.41 9.72 21.55
N HIS A 127 -3.65 8.86 20.86
CA HIS A 127 -3.06 7.65 21.44
C HIS A 127 -1.65 7.85 22.04
N GLY A 128 -1.13 9.08 22.09
CA GLY A 128 0.13 9.41 22.74
C GLY A 128 1.39 9.02 21.95
N TYR A 129 1.28 8.70 20.66
CA TYR A 129 2.43 8.35 19.82
C TYR A 129 3.24 9.57 19.37
N ILE A 130 2.59 10.74 19.26
CA ILE A 130 3.21 12.01 18.88
C ILE A 130 2.67 13.15 19.75
N SER A 131 3.47 14.18 19.91
CA SER A 131 3.07 15.43 20.58
C SER A 131 2.12 16.27 19.70
N ALA A 132 1.41 17.22 20.30
CA ALA A 132 0.58 18.17 19.57
C ALA A 132 1.41 18.99 18.56
N LYS A 133 2.64 19.38 18.92
CA LYS A 133 3.56 20.11 18.05
C LYS A 133 3.96 19.30 16.81
N GLU A 134 4.28 18.01 16.98
CA GLU A 134 4.62 17.12 15.86
C GLU A 134 3.42 16.91 14.94
N ARG A 135 2.22 16.68 15.51
CA ARG A 135 0.98 16.58 14.75
C ARG A 135 0.75 17.84 13.90
N ASP A 136 0.84 19.02 14.49
CA ASP A 136 0.51 20.28 13.82
C ASP A 136 1.57 20.60 12.75
N ASN A 137 2.85 20.37 13.04
CA ASN A 137 3.92 20.49 12.06
C ASN A 137 3.69 19.54 10.87
N ALA A 138 3.32 18.28 11.12
CA ALA A 138 3.05 17.30 10.07
C ALA A 138 1.83 17.66 9.22
N LYS A 139 0.78 18.25 9.82
CA LYS A 139 -0.40 18.73 9.09
C LYS A 139 -0.11 19.94 8.20
N ASN A 140 0.81 20.80 8.60
CA ASN A 140 1.22 21.98 7.82
C ASN A 140 2.03 21.61 6.56
N VAL A 141 2.59 20.40 6.50
CA VAL A 141 3.24 19.91 5.29
C VAL A 141 2.17 19.65 4.22
N LYS A 142 2.27 20.32 3.09
CA LYS A 142 1.39 20.10 1.94
C LYS A 142 1.69 18.74 1.31
N VAL A 143 0.64 17.94 1.04
CA VAL A 143 0.80 16.57 0.50
C VAL A 143 1.43 16.61 -0.89
N GLU A 144 1.04 17.55 -1.71
CA GLU A 144 1.61 17.74 -3.06
C GLU A 144 3.13 17.93 -3.06
N ASN A 145 3.69 18.51 -2.00
CA ASN A 145 5.13 18.80 -1.91
C ASN A 145 5.97 17.59 -1.49
N ILE A 146 5.35 16.56 -0.93
CA ILE A 146 6.03 15.34 -0.49
C ILE A 146 5.89 14.19 -1.49
N LEU A 147 4.98 14.32 -2.45
CA LEU A 147 4.82 13.33 -3.50
C LEU A 147 5.96 13.45 -4.54
N LYS A 148 6.46 12.31 -4.97
CA LYS A 148 7.28 12.23 -6.18
C LYS A 148 6.40 12.57 -7.39
N ASN A 149 6.99 13.12 -8.44
CA ASN A 149 6.29 13.36 -9.69
C ASN A 149 5.47 12.13 -10.11
N ASP A 150 4.23 12.37 -10.50
CA ASP A 150 3.22 11.33 -10.78
C ASP A 150 3.81 10.20 -11.64
N PRO A 151 3.90 8.97 -11.11
CA PRO A 151 4.42 7.85 -11.90
C PRO A 151 3.50 7.45 -13.07
N ILE A 152 2.24 7.96 -13.09
CA ILE A 152 1.36 7.77 -14.25
C ILE A 152 1.90 8.54 -15.45
N GLN A 153 2.53 9.70 -15.22
CA GLN A 153 3.26 10.39 -16.28
C GLN A 153 4.59 9.69 -16.62
N ALA A 154 5.26 9.08 -15.64
CA ALA A 154 6.46 8.30 -15.88
C ALA A 154 6.18 6.96 -16.58
N ASN A 155 5.05 6.29 -16.27
CA ASN A 155 4.59 5.11 -17.02
C ASN A 155 4.02 5.49 -18.40
N GLY A 156 3.56 6.73 -18.58
CA GLY A 156 3.13 7.24 -19.87
C GLY A 156 4.29 7.42 -20.84
N LYS A 157 5.46 7.84 -20.36
CA LYS A 157 6.62 8.11 -21.20
C LYS A 157 7.25 6.88 -21.85
N TYR A 158 7.02 5.67 -21.27
CA TYR A 158 7.55 4.39 -21.79
C TYR A 158 6.53 3.26 -21.68
N ALA A 159 5.24 3.59 -21.75
CA ALA A 159 4.16 2.64 -21.51
C ALA A 159 4.21 1.46 -22.50
N SER A 160 4.43 1.74 -23.78
CA SER A 160 4.55 0.75 -24.84
C SER A 160 5.71 -0.22 -24.59
N TYR A 161 6.86 0.32 -24.16
CA TYR A 161 8.03 -0.48 -23.82
C TYR A 161 7.79 -1.37 -22.59
N VAL A 162 7.23 -0.82 -21.52
CA VAL A 162 6.91 -1.57 -20.29
C VAL A 162 5.91 -2.67 -20.56
N ASP A 163 4.88 -2.42 -21.39
CA ASP A 163 3.91 -3.42 -21.80
C ASP A 163 4.57 -4.55 -22.59
N ARG A 164 5.48 -4.21 -23.50
CA ARG A 164 6.23 -5.21 -24.29
C ARG A 164 7.12 -6.07 -23.41
N VAL A 165 7.90 -5.47 -22.50
CA VAL A 165 8.74 -6.21 -21.52
C VAL A 165 7.88 -7.10 -20.63
N THR A 166 6.74 -6.60 -20.17
CA THR A 166 5.80 -7.39 -19.36
C THR A 166 5.25 -8.60 -20.11
N GLN A 167 4.97 -8.44 -21.39
CA GLN A 167 4.52 -9.53 -22.25
C GLN A 167 5.62 -10.57 -22.45
N GLU A 168 6.84 -10.16 -22.77
CA GLU A 168 7.98 -11.07 -22.97
C GLU A 168 8.27 -11.88 -21.70
N VAL A 169 8.22 -11.25 -20.51
CA VAL A 169 8.40 -11.93 -19.24
C VAL A 169 7.32 -13.00 -19.00
N LYS A 170 6.06 -12.72 -19.40
CA LYS A 170 4.97 -13.70 -19.33
C LYS A 170 5.17 -14.85 -20.31
N GLU A 171 5.65 -14.58 -21.52
CA GLU A 171 5.99 -15.59 -22.52
C GLU A 171 7.12 -16.53 -22.05
N LEU A 172 8.04 -16.03 -21.22
CA LEU A 172 9.07 -16.81 -20.54
C LEU A 172 8.55 -17.64 -19.35
N GLY A 173 7.25 -17.60 -19.06
CA GLY A 173 6.60 -18.36 -17.99
C GLY A 173 6.62 -17.68 -16.61
N TYR A 174 7.02 -16.43 -16.53
CA TYR A 174 7.00 -15.65 -15.30
C TYR A 174 5.82 -14.68 -15.28
N ASP A 175 5.21 -14.47 -14.11
CA ASP A 175 4.17 -13.44 -13.94
C ASP A 175 4.67 -12.31 -13.05
N PRO A 176 5.00 -11.11 -13.62
CA PRO A 176 5.48 -9.98 -12.86
C PRO A 176 4.48 -9.48 -11.80
N ASN A 177 3.20 -9.81 -11.96
CA ASN A 177 2.16 -9.44 -11.01
C ASN A 177 2.07 -10.39 -9.80
N LYS A 178 2.62 -11.59 -9.91
CA LYS A 178 2.58 -12.63 -8.87
C LYS A 178 3.92 -12.87 -8.20
N THR A 179 5.02 -12.60 -8.90
CA THR A 179 6.37 -12.89 -8.43
C THR A 179 7.18 -11.61 -8.35
N LYS A 180 7.76 -11.32 -7.18
CA LYS A 180 8.69 -10.19 -7.05
C LYS A 180 9.96 -10.51 -7.85
N MET A 181 10.28 -9.69 -8.82
CA MET A 181 11.47 -9.83 -9.68
C MET A 181 12.04 -8.47 -10.03
N THR A 182 13.32 -8.43 -10.35
CA THR A 182 13.99 -7.28 -10.97
C THR A 182 14.27 -7.63 -12.42
N ILE A 183 13.79 -6.82 -13.34
CA ILE A 183 13.96 -7.04 -14.77
C ILE A 183 14.96 -5.98 -15.26
N TYR A 184 16.09 -6.44 -15.79
CA TYR A 184 17.07 -5.58 -16.43
C TYR A 184 16.80 -5.53 -17.93
N THR A 185 16.75 -4.34 -18.50
CA THR A 185 16.47 -4.14 -19.92
C THR A 185 17.54 -3.26 -20.56
N TYR A 186 17.67 -3.34 -21.87
CA TYR A 186 18.56 -2.49 -22.69
C TYR A 186 17.77 -1.38 -23.38
N MET A 187 16.84 -0.73 -22.65
CA MET A 187 16.08 0.37 -23.23
C MET A 187 17.00 1.57 -23.52
N ASP A 188 17.03 1.98 -24.77
CA ASP A 188 17.55 3.28 -25.16
C ASP A 188 16.45 4.33 -24.94
N GLN A 189 16.67 5.20 -23.95
CA GLN A 189 15.66 6.18 -23.54
C GLN A 189 15.39 7.23 -24.63
N ASP A 190 16.42 7.69 -25.31
CA ASP A 190 16.29 8.72 -26.35
C ASP A 190 15.52 8.16 -27.57
N MET A 191 15.82 6.92 -27.95
CA MET A 191 15.09 6.25 -29.03
C MET A 191 13.63 5.97 -28.66
N GLN A 192 13.35 5.57 -27.41
CA GLN A 192 11.99 5.31 -26.96
C GLN A 192 11.15 6.60 -26.89
N GLU A 193 11.74 7.73 -26.47
CA GLU A 193 11.07 9.03 -26.49
C GLU A 193 10.68 9.50 -27.89
N TYR A 194 11.38 9.04 -28.91
CA TYR A 194 11.08 9.35 -30.30
C TYR A 194 9.95 8.48 -30.86
N LEU A 195 9.71 7.30 -30.25
CA LEU A 195 8.72 6.31 -30.69
C LEU A 195 7.35 6.44 -29.98
N ASP A 196 7.31 7.02 -28.77
CA ASP A 196 6.11 7.26 -27.99
C ASP A 196 5.47 8.62 -28.30
#